data_67eeb70a90631b185d284603dccfc33c
#
_entry.id   67eeb70a90631b185d284603dccfc33c
#
_cell.length_a   1.000
_cell.length_b   1.000
_cell.length_c   1.000
_cell.angle_alpha   90.00
_cell.angle_beta   90.00
_cell.angle_gamma   90.00
#
_symmetry.space_group_name_H-M   'P 1'
#
loop_
_entity.id
_entity.type
_entity.pdbx_description
1 polymer ?
#
loop_
_entity_poly.entity_id
_entity_poly.type
_entity_poly.pdbx_seq_one_letter_code
_entity_poly.pdbx_strand_id
1 'polypeptide(L)'
;NQILLFRLDRHCKRLSDSAKYLRYDLPAEKIEKIIVEWVKKNQPNTSFYIRPFVYTSDLGIAPRLHKIEKDFFVYGLELGDYLAAEGVSCRISSWYRQEDRSLPLRGKISGAYITSSLAKTEAVESGFDEAILMNSQGKVCEASGMNVFLVRNGQLITPGYDQDILEGITRDSILTVAKDLGIKTVERAVDKTELLIADEVFLSGTAAKITPVKRIESYELPMNGVITEKLKSKLAAITENRDPDYRDWVSVISLKN
;
A
#
# COMPACT_ATOMS: atom_id res chain seq x y z
N ASN A 1 17.93 -17.48 -14.52
CA ASN A 1 17.36 -16.25 -13.96
C ASN A 1 16.02 -16.54 -13.29
N GLN A 2 15.74 -15.87 -12.15
CA GLN A 2 14.50 -16.01 -11.40
C GLN A 2 13.94 -14.63 -11.11
N ILE A 3 12.61 -14.53 -11.10
CA ILE A 3 11.88 -13.33 -10.66
C ILE A 3 11.08 -13.70 -9.41
N LEU A 4 11.14 -12.82 -8.42
CA LEU A 4 10.45 -12.96 -7.14
C LEU A 4 9.23 -12.05 -7.13
N LEU A 5 8.03 -12.62 -6.89
CA LEU A 5 6.78 -11.88 -6.77
C LEU A 5 6.27 -12.01 -5.33
N PHE A 6 6.36 -10.92 -4.57
CA PHE A 6 5.93 -10.88 -3.17
C PHE A 6 4.41 -10.80 -3.05
N ARG A 7 3.81 -11.73 -2.27
CA ARG A 7 2.37 -11.81 -1.96
C ARG A 7 1.47 -11.74 -3.19
N LEU A 8 1.87 -12.42 -4.28
CA LEU A 8 1.11 -12.46 -5.54
C LEU A 8 -0.34 -12.92 -5.31
N ASP A 9 -0.53 -13.97 -4.51
CA ASP A 9 -1.81 -14.50 -4.08
C ASP A 9 -2.74 -13.42 -3.51
N ARG A 10 -2.23 -12.64 -2.55
CA ARG A 10 -3.01 -11.59 -1.87
C ARG A 10 -3.29 -10.40 -2.79
N HIS A 11 -2.35 -10.06 -3.67
CA HIS A 11 -2.57 -9.01 -4.68
C HIS A 11 -3.64 -9.41 -5.67
N CYS A 12 -3.63 -10.66 -6.16
CA CYS A 12 -4.64 -11.20 -7.07
C CYS A 12 -6.01 -11.28 -6.39
N LYS A 13 -6.06 -11.76 -5.14
CA LYS A 13 -7.29 -11.81 -4.34
C LYS A 13 -7.90 -10.41 -4.15
N ARG A 14 -7.11 -9.42 -3.76
CA ARG A 14 -7.60 -8.04 -3.58
C ARG A 14 -8.11 -7.43 -4.90
N LEU A 15 -7.45 -7.71 -6.03
CA LEU A 15 -7.94 -7.24 -7.33
C LEU A 15 -9.25 -7.93 -7.71
N SER A 16 -9.37 -9.24 -7.48
CA SER A 16 -10.62 -9.99 -7.66
C SER A 16 -11.75 -9.38 -6.82
N ASP A 17 -11.49 -9.08 -5.55
CA ASP A 17 -12.49 -8.44 -4.67
C ASP A 17 -12.84 -7.01 -5.13
N SER A 18 -11.84 -6.24 -5.60
CA SER A 18 -12.08 -4.91 -6.17
C SER A 18 -12.92 -4.97 -7.45
N ALA A 19 -12.73 -5.99 -8.29
CA ALA A 19 -13.51 -6.19 -9.52
C ALA A 19 -15.00 -6.43 -9.26
N LYS A 20 -15.36 -7.01 -8.09
CA LYS A 20 -16.76 -7.22 -7.69
C LYS A 20 -17.55 -5.91 -7.60
N TYR A 21 -16.90 -4.78 -7.21
CA TYR A 21 -17.56 -3.46 -7.22
C TYR A 21 -17.93 -3.02 -8.64
N LEU A 22 -17.16 -3.45 -9.65
CA LEU A 22 -17.51 -3.25 -11.06
C LEU A 22 -18.50 -4.31 -11.58
N ARG A 23 -18.98 -5.22 -10.71
CA ARG A 23 -19.79 -6.38 -11.10
C ARG A 23 -19.10 -7.26 -12.15
N TYR A 24 -17.78 -7.41 -12.00
CA TYR A 24 -16.96 -8.28 -12.84
C TYR A 24 -16.48 -9.48 -12.03
N ASP A 25 -16.92 -10.66 -12.43
CA ASP A 25 -16.44 -11.92 -11.87
C ASP A 25 -15.11 -12.27 -12.53
N LEU A 26 -14.03 -11.96 -11.81
CA LEU A 26 -12.66 -12.19 -12.24
C LEU A 26 -11.93 -12.99 -11.14
N PRO A 27 -11.82 -14.32 -11.28
CA PRO A 27 -11.17 -15.17 -10.29
C PRO A 27 -9.70 -14.82 -10.08
N ALA A 28 -9.24 -14.87 -8.83
CA ALA A 28 -7.87 -14.54 -8.45
C ALA A 28 -6.84 -15.42 -9.17
N GLU A 29 -7.15 -16.69 -9.36
CA GLU A 29 -6.30 -17.68 -10.05
C GLU A 29 -6.11 -17.33 -11.54
N LYS A 30 -7.14 -16.76 -12.18
CA LYS A 30 -7.03 -16.26 -13.56
C LYS A 30 -6.11 -15.04 -13.64
N ILE A 31 -6.21 -14.12 -12.67
CA ILE A 31 -5.34 -12.96 -12.58
C ILE A 31 -3.88 -13.40 -12.39
N GLU A 32 -3.65 -14.32 -11.46
CA GLU A 32 -2.32 -14.86 -11.17
C GLU A 32 -1.69 -15.50 -12.40
N LYS A 33 -2.42 -16.35 -13.10
CA LYS A 33 -1.96 -16.99 -14.34
C LYS A 33 -1.53 -15.96 -15.37
N ILE A 34 -2.33 -14.93 -15.60
CA ILE A 34 -2.01 -13.86 -16.57
C ILE A 34 -0.76 -13.09 -16.14
N ILE A 35 -0.61 -12.75 -14.86
CA ILE A 35 0.58 -12.06 -14.35
C ILE A 35 1.83 -12.93 -14.53
N VAL A 36 1.77 -14.21 -14.20
CA VAL A 36 2.90 -15.14 -14.39
C VAL A 36 3.28 -15.28 -15.87
N GLU A 37 2.31 -15.39 -16.77
CA GLU A 37 2.54 -15.42 -18.22
C GLU A 37 3.15 -14.09 -18.70
N TRP A 38 2.66 -12.95 -18.21
CA TRP A 38 3.20 -11.63 -18.51
C TRP A 38 4.68 -11.53 -18.10
N VAL A 39 5.03 -11.97 -16.88
CA VAL A 39 6.41 -11.99 -16.38
C VAL A 39 7.31 -12.87 -17.26
N LYS A 40 6.87 -14.06 -17.61
CA LYS A 40 7.62 -15.00 -18.46
C LYS A 40 7.86 -14.44 -19.87
N LYS A 41 6.90 -13.67 -20.39
CA LYS A 41 6.99 -13.08 -21.73
C LYS A 41 7.89 -11.84 -21.77
N ASN A 42 7.81 -10.99 -20.75
CA ASN A 42 8.54 -9.71 -20.72
C ASN A 42 9.93 -9.81 -20.06
N GLN A 43 10.16 -10.83 -19.24
CA GLN A 43 11.45 -11.13 -18.59
C GLN A 43 12.16 -9.88 -18.03
N PRO A 44 11.53 -9.11 -17.13
CA PRO A 44 12.15 -7.91 -16.58
C PRO A 44 13.48 -8.27 -15.89
N ASN A 45 14.51 -7.48 -16.11
CA ASN A 45 15.88 -7.71 -15.60
C ASN A 45 16.24 -6.77 -14.43
N THR A 46 15.32 -5.92 -14.02
CA THR A 46 15.46 -4.98 -12.90
C THR A 46 14.28 -5.13 -11.95
N SER A 47 14.27 -4.36 -10.85
CA SER A 47 13.09 -4.23 -9.98
C SER A 47 11.94 -3.61 -10.76
N PHE A 48 10.79 -4.28 -10.75
CA PHE A 48 9.68 -3.98 -11.63
C PHE A 48 8.37 -3.84 -10.84
N TYR A 49 7.58 -2.84 -11.15
CA TYR A 49 6.25 -2.67 -10.61
C TYR A 49 5.22 -3.19 -11.62
N ILE A 50 4.52 -4.27 -11.29
CA ILE A 50 3.47 -4.84 -12.13
C ILE A 50 2.13 -4.26 -11.69
N ARG A 51 1.39 -3.70 -12.64
CA ARG A 51 0.08 -3.10 -12.40
C ARG A 51 -1.00 -3.79 -13.23
N PRO A 52 -1.70 -4.78 -12.66
CA PRO A 52 -2.93 -5.30 -13.25
C PRO A 52 -4.06 -4.30 -13.06
N PHE A 53 -4.91 -4.16 -14.06
CA PHE A 53 -5.95 -3.15 -14.09
C PHE A 53 -7.25 -3.72 -14.69
N VAL A 54 -8.36 -3.52 -13.98
CA VAL A 54 -9.72 -3.86 -14.42
C VAL A 54 -10.45 -2.57 -14.77
N TYR A 55 -11.15 -2.53 -15.88
CA TYR A 55 -11.87 -1.36 -16.33
C TYR A 55 -13.16 -1.72 -17.06
N THR A 56 -14.06 -0.75 -17.22
CA THR A 56 -15.23 -0.88 -18.09
C THR A 56 -14.79 -0.53 -19.52
N SER A 57 -14.99 -1.45 -20.45
CA SER A 57 -14.63 -1.32 -21.88
C SER A 57 -15.81 -0.92 -22.77
N ASP A 58 -16.99 -0.78 -22.20
CA ASP A 58 -18.19 -0.32 -22.90
C ASP A 58 -18.06 1.16 -23.31
N LEU A 59 -18.50 1.48 -24.53
CA LEU A 59 -18.50 2.85 -25.06
C LEU A 59 -19.74 3.68 -24.63
N GLY A 60 -20.57 3.15 -23.76
CA GLY A 60 -21.74 3.85 -23.20
C GLY A 60 -21.36 5.00 -22.28
N ILE A 61 -22.16 6.08 -22.28
CA ILE A 61 -21.95 7.27 -21.44
C ILE A 61 -22.75 7.21 -20.12
N ALA A 62 -23.64 6.24 -19.93
CA ALA A 62 -24.48 6.13 -18.74
C ALA A 62 -23.64 5.69 -17.53
N PRO A 63 -23.76 6.34 -16.34
CA PRO A 63 -23.02 5.98 -15.14
C PRO A 63 -23.62 4.73 -14.48
N ARG A 64 -23.44 3.57 -15.10
CA ARG A 64 -23.92 2.26 -14.62
C ARG A 64 -22.81 1.24 -14.65
N LEU A 65 -22.92 0.20 -13.82
CA LEU A 65 -21.94 -0.90 -13.73
C LEU A 65 -22.53 -2.26 -14.13
N HIS A 66 -23.85 -2.33 -14.38
CA HIS A 66 -24.54 -3.54 -14.83
C HIS A 66 -24.74 -3.54 -16.34
N LYS A 67 -24.70 -4.73 -16.95
CA LYS A 67 -24.91 -4.91 -18.41
C LYS A 67 -23.98 -4.02 -19.26
N ILE A 68 -22.72 -3.94 -18.86
CA ILE A 68 -21.64 -3.26 -19.60
C ILE A 68 -20.44 -4.20 -19.70
N GLU A 69 -19.69 -4.05 -20.77
CA GLU A 69 -18.46 -4.80 -20.99
C GLU A 69 -17.36 -4.36 -20.01
N LYS A 70 -16.56 -5.32 -19.57
CA LYS A 70 -15.39 -5.11 -18.71
C LYS A 70 -14.22 -5.86 -19.29
N ASP A 71 -13.05 -5.32 -19.08
CA ASP A 71 -11.83 -5.93 -19.56
C ASP A 71 -10.71 -5.79 -18.52
N PHE A 72 -9.61 -6.45 -18.79
CA PHE A 72 -8.46 -6.55 -17.89
C PHE A 72 -7.17 -6.46 -18.70
N PHE A 73 -6.22 -5.65 -18.21
CA PHE A 73 -4.87 -5.63 -18.77
C PHE A 73 -3.80 -5.54 -17.68
N VAL A 74 -2.57 -5.87 -18.06
CA VAL A 74 -1.40 -5.82 -17.19
C VAL A 74 -0.32 -4.99 -17.88
N TYR A 75 0.26 -4.05 -17.16
CA TYR A 75 1.47 -3.37 -17.59
C TYR A 75 2.50 -3.35 -16.47
N GLY A 76 3.75 -3.09 -16.82
CA GLY A 76 4.83 -3.00 -15.87
C GLY A 76 5.66 -1.75 -16.11
N LEU A 77 6.26 -1.26 -15.04
CA LEU A 77 7.16 -0.11 -15.02
C LEU A 77 8.42 -0.47 -14.25
N GLU A 78 9.57 -0.05 -14.74
CA GLU A 78 10.77 -0.05 -13.90
C GLU A 78 10.54 0.90 -12.74
N LEU A 79 10.80 0.40 -11.53
CA LEU A 79 10.62 1.17 -10.32
C LEU A 79 12.00 1.38 -9.68
N GLY A 80 12.48 2.62 -9.74
CA GLY A 80 13.59 3.08 -8.92
C GLY A 80 13.15 3.28 -7.46
N ASP A 81 13.96 3.97 -6.68
CA ASP A 81 13.60 4.35 -5.31
C ASP A 81 12.38 5.28 -5.34
N TYR A 82 11.25 4.78 -4.81
CA TYR A 82 9.98 5.51 -4.83
C TYR A 82 9.96 6.70 -3.87
N LEU A 83 10.64 6.57 -2.74
CA LEU A 83 10.81 7.62 -1.73
C LEU A 83 12.26 7.64 -1.23
N ALA A 84 12.67 8.77 -0.67
CA ALA A 84 14.02 8.96 -0.14
C ALA A 84 14.32 7.99 1.01
N ALA A 85 15.48 7.34 0.96
CA ALA A 85 15.92 6.37 1.97
C ALA A 85 16.13 7.00 3.35
N GLU A 86 16.49 8.29 3.37
CA GLU A 86 16.67 9.12 4.57
C GLU A 86 15.34 9.56 5.22
N GLY A 87 14.21 9.04 4.73
CA GLY A 87 12.89 9.35 5.28
C GLY A 87 12.24 10.58 4.65
N VAL A 88 10.93 10.70 4.89
CA VAL A 88 10.06 11.70 4.28
C VAL A 88 9.51 12.69 5.30
N SER A 89 9.25 13.92 4.85
CA SER A 89 8.47 14.91 5.58
C SER A 89 7.01 14.82 5.17
N CYS A 90 6.09 14.87 6.15
CA CYS A 90 4.67 14.75 5.90
C CYS A 90 3.91 16.00 6.33
N ARG A 91 2.95 16.41 5.51
CA ARG A 91 1.93 17.40 5.84
C ARG A 91 0.61 16.70 6.17
N ILE A 92 -0.11 17.19 7.17
CA ILE A 92 -1.50 16.79 7.37
C ILE A 92 -2.36 17.59 6.40
N SER A 93 -2.98 16.88 5.46
CA SER A 93 -3.74 17.50 4.37
C SER A 93 -4.99 18.21 4.86
N SER A 94 -5.37 19.28 4.15
CA SER A 94 -6.69 19.91 4.28
C SER A 94 -7.81 19.07 3.64
N TRP A 95 -7.46 18.14 2.75
CA TRP A 95 -8.38 17.19 2.13
C TRP A 95 -8.64 16.01 3.05
N TYR A 96 -9.93 15.64 3.21
CA TYR A 96 -10.32 14.46 3.99
C TYR A 96 -10.39 13.21 3.11
N ARG A 97 -10.06 12.06 3.70
CA ARG A 97 -10.30 10.76 3.09
C ARG A 97 -11.80 10.56 2.85
N GLN A 98 -12.18 9.97 1.72
CA GLN A 98 -13.58 9.59 1.49
C GLN A 98 -13.99 8.53 2.53
N GLU A 99 -15.27 8.51 2.86
CA GLU A 99 -15.85 7.49 3.72
C GLU A 99 -16.31 6.27 2.88
N ASP A 100 -16.30 5.08 3.47
CA ASP A 100 -16.70 3.83 2.81
C ASP A 100 -18.14 3.87 2.27
N ARG A 101 -19.03 4.67 2.89
CA ARG A 101 -20.41 4.91 2.39
C ARG A 101 -20.49 5.74 1.10
N SER A 102 -19.44 6.47 0.75
CA SER A 102 -19.37 7.29 -0.47
C SER A 102 -18.59 6.61 -1.58
N LEU A 103 -17.59 5.81 -1.22
CA LEU A 103 -16.75 5.06 -2.15
C LEU A 103 -16.23 3.79 -1.44
N PRO A 104 -16.29 2.60 -2.07
CA PRO A 104 -15.86 1.35 -1.42
C PRO A 104 -14.33 1.30 -1.28
N LEU A 105 -13.82 1.79 -0.15
CA LEU A 105 -12.38 1.99 0.10
C LEU A 105 -11.60 0.69 0.31
N ARG A 106 -12.27 -0.42 0.65
CA ARG A 106 -11.65 -1.76 0.67
C ARG A 106 -11.21 -2.22 -0.71
N GLY A 107 -11.86 -1.71 -1.76
CA GLY A 107 -11.42 -1.88 -3.13
C GLY A 107 -10.33 -0.88 -3.52
N LYS A 108 -9.31 -1.35 -4.25
CA LYS A 108 -8.28 -0.45 -4.81
C LYS A 108 -8.79 0.20 -6.09
N ILE A 109 -9.64 1.22 -5.95
CA ILE A 109 -10.40 1.85 -7.03
C ILE A 109 -9.75 3.19 -7.42
N SER A 110 -9.59 3.43 -8.72
CA SER A 110 -8.95 4.66 -9.23
C SER A 110 -9.66 5.94 -8.80
N GLY A 111 -10.98 5.93 -8.64
CA GLY A 111 -11.76 7.09 -8.17
C GLY A 111 -11.35 7.56 -6.76
N ALA A 112 -10.86 6.66 -5.89
CA ALA A 112 -10.37 7.05 -4.57
C ALA A 112 -9.09 7.88 -4.63
N TYR A 113 -8.32 7.78 -5.72
CA TYR A 113 -7.04 8.47 -5.87
C TYR A 113 -7.15 9.94 -6.22
N ILE A 114 -8.33 10.45 -6.56
CA ILE A 114 -8.49 11.90 -6.80
C ILE A 114 -8.16 12.70 -5.54
N THR A 115 -8.71 12.32 -4.40
CA THR A 115 -8.40 12.98 -3.11
C THR A 115 -6.95 12.76 -2.71
N SER A 116 -6.41 11.57 -2.92
CA SER A 116 -4.99 11.28 -2.70
C SER A 116 -4.08 12.19 -3.54
N SER A 117 -4.42 12.42 -4.81
CA SER A 117 -3.66 13.29 -5.71
C SER A 117 -3.74 14.75 -5.28
N LEU A 118 -4.92 15.24 -4.87
CA LEU A 118 -5.10 16.59 -4.35
C LEU A 118 -4.27 16.81 -3.08
N ALA A 119 -4.34 15.87 -2.13
CA ALA A 119 -3.58 15.91 -0.88
C ALA A 119 -2.07 15.88 -1.13
N LYS A 120 -1.61 15.00 -2.01
CA LYS A 120 -0.19 14.89 -2.39
C LYS A 120 0.31 16.17 -3.03
N THR A 121 -0.45 16.74 -3.96
CA THR A 121 -0.11 18.00 -4.63
C THR A 121 -0.01 19.14 -3.62
N GLU A 122 -0.99 19.27 -2.73
CA GLU A 122 -0.98 20.27 -1.64
C GLU A 122 0.27 20.13 -0.77
N ALA A 123 0.66 18.91 -0.40
CA ALA A 123 1.84 18.68 0.41
C ALA A 123 3.12 19.09 -0.33
N VAL A 124 3.28 18.67 -1.58
CA VAL A 124 4.47 18.97 -2.39
C VAL A 124 4.61 20.46 -2.66
N GLU A 125 3.53 21.15 -3.02
CA GLU A 125 3.53 22.60 -3.22
C GLU A 125 3.82 23.38 -1.92
N SER A 126 3.58 22.75 -0.77
CA SER A 126 3.90 23.29 0.56
C SER A 126 5.31 22.90 1.07
N GLY A 127 6.14 22.24 0.26
CA GLY A 127 7.50 21.86 0.60
C GLY A 127 7.63 20.59 1.47
N PHE A 128 6.63 19.69 1.39
CA PHE A 128 6.66 18.38 2.05
C PHE A 128 6.74 17.26 1.02
N ASP A 129 7.24 16.10 1.44
CA ASP A 129 7.39 14.94 0.56
C ASP A 129 6.08 14.15 0.41
N GLU A 130 5.20 14.16 1.43
CA GLU A 130 4.00 13.33 1.45
C GLU A 130 2.85 13.97 2.27
N ALA A 131 1.61 13.51 2.01
CA ALA A 131 0.42 13.93 2.74
C ALA A 131 -0.10 12.80 3.64
N ILE A 132 -0.53 13.14 4.85
CA ILE A 132 -1.34 12.30 5.72
C ILE A 132 -2.77 12.79 5.67
N LEU A 133 -3.71 11.90 5.36
CA LEU A 133 -5.14 12.18 5.30
C LEU A 133 -5.82 11.80 6.61
N MET A 134 -6.80 12.62 6.98
CA MET A 134 -7.70 12.40 8.10
C MET A 134 -9.10 12.01 7.57
N ASN A 135 -9.90 11.32 8.37
CA ASN A 135 -11.32 11.11 8.07
C ASN A 135 -12.18 12.28 8.59
N SER A 136 -13.49 12.22 8.32
CA SER A 136 -14.47 13.23 8.76
C SER A 136 -14.59 13.34 10.29
N GLN A 137 -14.14 12.35 11.05
CA GLN A 137 -14.12 12.35 12.51
C GLN A 137 -12.81 12.94 13.09
N GLY A 138 -11.90 13.41 12.24
CA GLY A 138 -10.61 13.94 12.66
C GLY A 138 -9.61 12.86 13.12
N LYS A 139 -9.78 11.62 12.68
CA LYS A 139 -8.82 10.53 12.93
C LYS A 139 -7.90 10.34 11.74
N VAL A 140 -6.69 9.89 12.02
CA VAL A 140 -5.70 9.55 11.01
C VAL A 140 -6.18 8.35 10.21
N CYS A 141 -6.13 8.46 8.88
CA CYS A 141 -6.41 7.35 7.97
C CYS A 141 -5.11 6.74 7.43
N GLU A 142 -4.61 7.31 6.39
CA GLU A 142 -3.44 6.82 5.65
C GLU A 142 -2.74 8.00 4.94
N ALA A 143 -1.60 7.76 4.33
CA ALA A 143 -0.97 8.72 3.43
C ALA A 143 -1.61 8.67 2.04
N SER A 144 -1.17 9.50 1.10
CA SER A 144 -1.79 9.61 -0.23
C SER A 144 -1.85 8.28 -1.00
N GLY A 145 -0.90 7.40 -0.80
CA GLY A 145 -0.84 6.07 -1.44
C GLY A 145 -0.25 4.96 -0.57
N MET A 146 -0.20 5.16 0.76
CA MET A 146 0.48 4.29 1.72
C MET A 146 -0.26 4.27 3.04
N ASN A 147 -0.22 3.14 3.76
CA ASN A 147 -0.73 3.10 5.14
C ASN A 147 0.27 3.74 6.12
N VAL A 148 -0.25 4.25 7.23
CA VAL A 148 0.53 4.89 8.31
C VAL A 148 0.69 3.94 9.48
N PHE A 149 1.87 3.90 10.05
CA PHE A 149 2.20 3.25 11.30
C PHE A 149 2.90 4.23 12.23
N LEU A 150 2.69 4.06 13.52
CA LEU A 150 3.44 4.74 14.56
C LEU A 150 3.86 3.77 15.66
N VAL A 151 4.97 4.06 16.29
CA VAL A 151 5.40 3.38 17.50
C VAL A 151 5.22 4.32 18.68
N ARG A 152 4.63 3.82 19.75
CA ARG A 152 4.52 4.55 21.01
C ARG A 152 4.59 3.61 22.19
N ASN A 153 5.45 3.93 23.15
CA ASN A 153 5.68 3.09 24.34
C ASN A 153 5.97 1.63 23.98
N GLY A 154 6.77 1.40 22.94
CA GLY A 154 7.16 0.07 22.46
C GLY A 154 6.03 -0.73 21.75
N GLN A 155 4.89 -0.10 21.46
CA GLN A 155 3.78 -0.72 20.71
C GLN A 155 3.73 -0.18 19.28
N LEU A 156 3.56 -1.08 18.34
CA LEU A 156 3.28 -0.74 16.93
C LEU A 156 1.79 -0.51 16.75
N ILE A 157 1.42 0.67 16.33
CA ILE A 157 0.02 1.10 16.20
C ILE A 157 -0.23 1.50 14.74
N THR A 158 -1.41 1.17 14.23
CA THR A 158 -1.86 1.62 12.89
C THR A 158 -3.37 1.85 12.92
N PRO A 159 -3.90 2.78 12.11
CA PRO A 159 -5.34 2.94 11.95
C PRO A 159 -6.04 1.63 11.58
N GLY A 160 -7.17 1.35 12.23
CA GLY A 160 -8.00 0.18 11.97
C GLY A 160 -8.74 0.27 10.64
N TYR A 161 -9.33 -0.84 10.20
CA TYR A 161 -10.13 -0.88 8.96
C TYR A 161 -11.42 -0.04 9.01
N ASP A 162 -11.82 0.38 10.19
CA ASP A 162 -12.92 1.31 10.45
C ASP A 162 -12.52 2.78 10.26
N GLN A 163 -11.26 3.06 9.92
CA GLN A 163 -10.73 4.41 9.73
C GLN A 163 -10.55 4.79 8.25
N ASP A 164 -11.41 4.29 7.37
CA ASP A 164 -11.45 4.63 5.93
C ASP A 164 -10.12 4.39 5.19
N ILE A 165 -9.35 3.40 5.59
CA ILE A 165 -8.09 3.03 4.97
C ILE A 165 -8.25 1.97 3.87
N LEU A 166 -7.29 1.89 2.96
CA LEU A 166 -7.12 0.72 2.12
C LEU A 166 -6.52 -0.43 2.93
N GLU A 167 -7.08 -1.64 2.78
CA GLU A 167 -6.53 -2.87 3.34
C GLU A 167 -5.21 -3.24 2.63
N GLY A 168 -4.11 -2.62 3.09
CA GLY A 168 -2.79 -2.73 2.48
C GLY A 168 -2.17 -4.12 2.69
N ILE A 169 -1.68 -4.75 1.60
CA ILE A 169 -1.01 -6.06 1.68
C ILE A 169 0.33 -5.94 2.41
N THR A 170 1.07 -4.86 2.17
CA THR A 170 2.29 -4.57 2.93
C THR A 170 1.96 -4.30 4.40
N ARG A 171 0.86 -3.59 4.70
CA ARG A 171 0.38 -3.38 6.06
C ARG A 171 0.09 -4.70 6.78
N ASP A 172 -0.68 -5.59 6.17
CA ASP A 172 -1.00 -6.93 6.69
C ASP A 172 0.28 -7.74 6.95
N SER A 173 1.23 -7.70 6.01
CA SER A 173 2.52 -8.37 6.14
C SER A 173 3.34 -7.83 7.31
N ILE A 174 3.38 -6.51 7.50
CA ILE A 174 4.08 -5.86 8.62
C ILE A 174 3.46 -6.26 9.96
N LEU A 175 2.14 -6.29 10.07
CA LEU A 175 1.45 -6.69 11.31
C LEU A 175 1.75 -8.15 11.66
N THR A 176 1.76 -9.04 10.67
CA THR A 176 2.13 -10.45 10.86
C THR A 176 3.58 -10.58 11.32
N VAL A 177 4.51 -9.96 10.61
CA VAL A 177 5.95 -9.99 10.95
C VAL A 177 6.20 -9.37 12.33
N ALA A 178 5.55 -8.28 12.68
CA ALA A 178 5.68 -7.65 13.98
C ALA A 178 5.23 -8.59 15.11
N LYS A 179 4.10 -9.29 14.92
CA LYS A 179 3.59 -10.29 15.87
C LYS A 179 4.59 -11.43 16.05
N ASP A 180 5.15 -11.97 14.95
CA ASP A 180 6.10 -13.08 15.00
C ASP A 180 7.44 -12.66 15.66
N LEU A 181 7.78 -11.38 15.57
CA LEU A 181 8.92 -10.77 16.28
C LEU A 181 8.63 -10.42 17.76
N GLY A 182 7.44 -10.74 18.29
CA GLY A 182 7.02 -10.41 19.64
C GLY A 182 6.73 -8.92 19.89
N ILE A 183 6.55 -8.12 18.82
CA ILE A 183 6.20 -6.70 18.92
C ILE A 183 4.69 -6.61 19.13
N LYS A 184 4.26 -5.96 20.21
CA LYS A 184 2.85 -5.74 20.48
C LYS A 184 2.26 -4.82 19.41
N THR A 185 1.23 -5.30 18.69
CA THR A 185 0.52 -4.57 17.64
C THR A 185 -0.86 -4.15 18.11
N VAL A 186 -1.29 -2.94 17.72
CA VAL A 186 -2.63 -2.41 18.03
C VAL A 186 -3.21 -1.75 16.78
N GLU A 187 -4.37 -2.21 16.36
CA GLU A 187 -5.18 -1.60 15.31
C GLU A 187 -6.31 -0.80 15.97
N ARG A 188 -6.28 0.52 15.83
CA ARG A 188 -7.26 1.43 16.43
C ARG A 188 -7.29 2.79 15.77
N ALA A 189 -8.26 3.61 16.15
CA ALA A 189 -8.24 5.03 15.80
C ALA A 189 -7.00 5.74 16.38
N VAL A 190 -6.43 6.65 15.61
CA VAL A 190 -5.24 7.43 15.96
C VAL A 190 -5.60 8.92 15.85
N ASP A 191 -5.29 9.69 16.88
CA ASP A 191 -5.47 11.13 16.87
C ASP A 191 -4.26 11.83 16.19
N LYS A 192 -4.52 12.97 15.54
CA LYS A 192 -3.47 13.81 14.96
C LYS A 192 -2.33 14.09 15.94
N THR A 193 -2.69 14.46 17.16
CA THR A 193 -1.70 14.83 18.18
C THR A 193 -0.84 13.66 18.63
N GLU A 194 -1.32 12.43 18.50
CA GLU A 194 -0.56 11.24 18.82
C GLU A 194 0.59 11.01 17.83
N LEU A 195 0.40 11.34 16.55
CA LEU A 195 1.48 11.29 15.56
C LEU A 195 2.63 12.24 15.91
N LEU A 196 2.32 13.41 16.48
CA LEU A 196 3.32 14.44 16.78
C LEU A 196 4.21 14.10 17.99
N ILE A 197 3.80 13.14 18.80
CA ILE A 197 4.51 12.69 20.01
C ILE A 197 4.88 11.20 19.93
N ALA A 198 4.82 10.61 18.74
CA ALA A 198 5.21 9.22 18.53
C ALA A 198 6.73 9.05 18.65
N ASP A 199 7.13 7.86 19.13
CA ASP A 199 8.54 7.49 19.19
C ASP A 199 9.12 7.24 17.79
N GLU A 200 8.30 6.67 16.89
CA GLU A 200 8.62 6.40 15.48
C GLU A 200 7.35 6.54 14.65
N VAL A 201 7.46 7.02 13.41
CA VAL A 201 6.40 6.98 12.40
C VAL A 201 6.97 6.49 11.09
N PHE A 202 6.25 5.62 10.40
CA PHE A 202 6.62 5.20 9.05
C PHE A 202 5.39 4.97 8.16
N LEU A 203 5.61 5.05 6.87
CA LEU A 203 4.64 4.75 5.82
C LEU A 203 4.92 3.38 5.22
N SER A 204 3.87 2.69 4.76
CA SER A 204 4.02 1.38 4.15
C SER A 204 3.19 1.20 2.88
N GLY A 205 3.80 0.57 1.88
CA GLY A 205 3.16 0.27 0.60
C GLY A 205 4.04 -0.60 -0.29
N THR A 206 3.48 -1.12 -1.37
CA THR A 206 4.21 -2.03 -2.28
C THR A 206 5.46 -1.36 -2.87
N ALA A 207 5.37 -0.12 -3.31
CA ALA A 207 6.49 0.63 -3.86
C ALA A 207 7.37 1.23 -2.75
N ALA A 208 6.75 1.78 -1.71
CA ALA A 208 7.43 2.44 -0.60
C ALA A 208 8.07 1.45 0.40
N LYS A 209 7.66 0.16 0.36
CA LYS A 209 8.08 -0.83 1.37
C LYS A 209 7.78 -0.32 2.79
N ILE A 210 8.82 0.00 3.57
CA ILE A 210 8.76 0.72 4.85
C ILE A 210 9.61 1.98 4.71
N THR A 211 8.98 3.14 4.78
CA THR A 211 9.64 4.44 4.65
C THR A 211 9.45 5.25 5.94
N PRO A 212 10.53 5.55 6.67
CA PRO A 212 10.45 6.36 7.88
C PRO A 212 9.92 7.78 7.60
N VAL A 213 9.23 8.36 8.57
CA VAL A 213 8.80 9.77 8.56
C VAL A 213 9.71 10.56 9.49
N LYS A 214 10.46 11.52 8.94
CA LYS A 214 11.40 12.35 9.68
C LYS A 214 10.76 13.60 10.28
N ARG A 215 9.63 14.04 9.74
CA ARG A 215 8.95 15.26 10.17
C ARG A 215 7.46 15.20 9.82
N ILE A 216 6.63 15.67 10.72
CA ILE A 216 5.18 15.91 10.45
C ILE A 216 4.90 17.37 10.80
N GLU A 217 4.44 18.16 9.83
CA GLU A 217 4.34 19.62 9.94
C GLU A 217 5.70 20.22 10.37
N SER A 218 5.73 20.95 11.46
CA SER A 218 6.95 21.50 12.08
C SER A 218 7.59 20.59 13.15
N TYR A 219 7.05 19.40 13.37
CA TYR A 219 7.51 18.47 14.42
C TYR A 219 8.48 17.45 13.84
N GLU A 220 9.73 17.52 14.28
CA GLU A 220 10.76 16.53 13.94
C GLU A 220 10.51 15.22 14.69
N LEU A 221 10.77 14.09 14.03
CA LEU A 221 10.62 12.75 14.58
C LEU A 221 11.98 12.03 14.59
N PRO A 222 12.21 11.14 15.56
CA PRO A 222 13.43 10.34 15.62
C PRO A 222 13.56 9.42 14.38
N MET A 223 14.74 9.43 13.73
CA MET A 223 15.00 8.62 12.54
C MET A 223 15.61 7.24 12.84
N ASN A 224 16.10 7.02 14.07
CA ASN A 224 16.75 5.77 14.47
C ASN A 224 15.76 4.84 15.18
N GLY A 225 14.56 4.68 14.63
CA GLY A 225 13.50 3.86 15.19
C GLY A 225 13.86 2.37 15.19
N VAL A 226 14.05 1.80 16.38
CA VAL A 226 14.47 0.39 16.55
C VAL A 226 13.45 -0.58 15.96
N ILE A 227 12.15 -0.30 16.15
CA ILE A 227 11.06 -1.14 15.63
C ILE A 227 10.96 -0.99 14.11
N THR A 228 11.02 0.23 13.60
CA THR A 228 10.99 0.51 12.17
C THR A 228 12.13 -0.19 11.43
N GLU A 229 13.38 -0.07 11.90
CA GLU A 229 14.53 -0.70 11.26
C GLU A 229 14.50 -2.22 11.34
N LYS A 230 14.02 -2.78 12.46
CA LYS A 230 13.84 -4.23 12.61
C LYS A 230 12.83 -4.78 11.60
N LEU A 231 11.67 -4.10 11.45
CA LEU A 231 10.64 -4.48 10.48
C LEU A 231 11.10 -4.29 9.04
N LYS A 232 11.80 -3.20 8.75
CA LYS A 232 12.36 -2.90 7.42
C LYS A 232 13.36 -3.98 6.98
N SER A 233 14.30 -4.34 7.85
CA SER A 233 15.29 -5.39 7.59
C SER A 233 14.65 -6.75 7.41
N LYS A 234 13.69 -7.12 8.25
CA LYS A 234 12.98 -8.41 8.14
C LYS A 234 12.15 -8.48 6.86
N LEU A 235 11.40 -7.42 6.52
CA LEU A 235 10.62 -7.36 5.30
C LEU A 235 11.50 -7.42 4.04
N ALA A 236 12.67 -6.79 4.05
CA ALA A 236 13.63 -6.87 2.95
C ALA A 236 14.12 -8.32 2.76
N ALA A 237 14.50 -9.00 3.85
CA ALA A 237 14.92 -10.42 3.78
C ALA A 237 13.80 -11.31 3.21
N ILE A 238 12.55 -11.07 3.60
CA ILE A 238 11.38 -11.82 3.10
C ILE A 238 11.17 -11.56 1.61
N THR A 239 11.13 -10.30 1.18
CA THR A 239 10.89 -9.95 -0.23
C THR A 239 11.99 -10.43 -1.17
N GLU A 240 13.21 -10.59 -0.67
CA GLU A 240 14.36 -11.16 -1.38
C GLU A 240 14.43 -12.68 -1.27
N ASN A 241 13.42 -13.33 -0.70
CA ASN A 241 13.35 -14.80 -0.49
C ASN A 241 14.53 -15.38 0.32
N ARG A 242 15.12 -14.56 1.20
CA ARG A 242 16.22 -14.96 2.10
C ARG A 242 15.74 -15.48 3.46
N ASP A 243 14.46 -15.31 3.77
CA ASP A 243 13.85 -15.73 5.03
C ASP A 243 13.09 -17.05 4.85
N PRO A 244 13.52 -18.14 5.50
CA PRO A 244 12.91 -19.46 5.32
C PRO A 244 11.49 -19.56 5.88
N ASP A 245 11.14 -18.75 6.88
CA ASP A 245 9.83 -18.81 7.56
C ASP A 245 8.69 -18.21 6.71
N TYR A 246 9.02 -17.44 5.65
CA TYR A 246 8.06 -16.75 4.80
C TYR A 246 8.22 -17.10 3.30
N ARG A 247 8.77 -18.27 2.98
CA ARG A 247 8.95 -18.68 1.57
C ARG A 247 7.65 -18.77 0.79
N ASP A 248 6.57 -19.09 1.44
CA ASP A 248 5.22 -19.14 0.87
C ASP A 248 4.67 -17.76 0.46
N TRP A 249 5.28 -16.67 0.97
CA TRP A 249 4.92 -15.31 0.58
C TRP A 249 5.55 -14.86 -0.74
N VAL A 250 6.49 -15.63 -1.27
CA VAL A 250 7.25 -15.27 -2.47
C VAL A 250 7.07 -16.32 -3.56
N SER A 251 6.36 -15.96 -4.61
CA SER A 251 6.27 -16.78 -5.82
C SER A 251 7.55 -16.63 -6.64
N VAL A 252 8.27 -17.74 -6.84
CA VAL A 252 9.52 -17.78 -7.62
C VAL A 252 9.22 -18.20 -9.05
N ILE A 253 9.43 -17.30 -10.00
CA ILE A 253 9.21 -17.56 -11.42
C ILE A 253 10.55 -17.81 -12.11
N SER A 254 10.78 -19.06 -12.54
CA SER A 254 11.95 -19.40 -13.34
C SER A 254 11.77 -18.92 -14.79
N LEU A 255 12.73 -18.14 -15.26
CA LEU A 255 12.78 -17.72 -16.65
C LEU A 255 13.55 -18.77 -17.48
N LYS A 256 13.05 -19.08 -18.66
CA LYS A 256 13.82 -19.91 -19.62
C LYS A 256 14.95 -19.06 -20.20
N ASN A 257 16.12 -19.66 -20.29
CA ASN A 257 17.25 -19.10 -21.03
C ASN A 257 16.92 -19.04 -22.51
#